data_46c58609d297981301f5864f8eae1753
#
_entry.id   46c58609d297981301f5864f8eae1753
#
_cell.length_a   1.000
_cell.length_b   1.000
_cell.length_c   1.000
_cell.angle_alpha   90.00
_cell.angle_beta   90.00
_cell.angle_gamma   90.00
#
_symmetry.space_group_name_H-M   'P 1'
#
loop_
_entity.id
_entity.type
_entity.pdbx_description
1 polymer ?
#
loop_
_entity_poly.entity_id
_entity_poly.type
_entity_poly.pdbx_seq_one_letter_code
_entity_poly.pdbx_strand_id
1 'polypeptide(L)'
;SVCHAQVGAEKAYRFLLGIGQDELFAAHVRDSIRTHRFRSDAPPVSLEAKILFDADKLDSVGALGIARTLVFRGERAEPIYTRAPDGSVSDGTGDRQISFFREYKRELERIYGELYTARGDALAEARRAAAEGFYRALFREARETDEKGRAILRGLLQ
;
A
#
# COMPACT_ATOMS: atom_id res chain seq x y z
N SER A 1 -14.82 -0.82 -11.64
CA SER A 1 -15.21 -1.40 -10.34
C SER A 1 -15.69 -0.30 -9.41
N VAL A 2 -16.79 -0.52 -8.72
CA VAL A 2 -17.35 0.47 -7.79
C VAL A 2 -16.38 0.65 -6.61
N CYS A 3 -16.11 1.90 -6.23
CA CYS A 3 -15.18 2.19 -5.14
C CYS A 3 -15.76 1.72 -3.79
N HIS A 4 -15.06 0.82 -3.10
CA HIS A 4 -15.51 0.28 -1.82
C HIS A 4 -15.72 1.35 -0.74
N ALA A 5 -14.92 2.43 -0.75
CA ALA A 5 -15.06 3.54 0.17
C ALA A 5 -16.39 4.28 -0.04
N GLN A 6 -16.79 4.52 -1.28
CA GLN A 6 -18.09 5.13 -1.59
C GLN A 6 -19.26 4.23 -1.16
N VAL A 7 -19.19 2.94 -1.50
CA VAL A 7 -20.24 1.98 -1.11
C VAL A 7 -20.33 1.84 0.41
N GLY A 8 -19.19 1.75 1.09
CA GLY A 8 -19.11 1.68 2.55
C GLY A 8 -19.68 2.92 3.23
N ALA A 9 -19.34 4.11 2.71
CA ALA A 9 -19.84 5.39 3.20
C ALA A 9 -21.38 5.48 3.12
N GLU A 10 -21.96 5.14 1.96
CA GLU A 10 -23.40 5.15 1.77
C GLU A 10 -24.13 4.11 2.64
N LYS A 11 -23.57 2.93 2.81
CA LYS A 11 -24.12 1.91 3.71
C LYS A 11 -24.11 2.38 5.16
N ALA A 12 -23.01 2.99 5.63
CA ALA A 12 -22.88 3.52 6.98
C ALA A 12 -23.91 4.65 7.22
N TYR A 13 -24.06 5.57 6.27
CA TYR A 13 -25.03 6.66 6.35
C TYR A 13 -26.46 6.14 6.52
N ARG A 14 -26.90 5.23 5.63
CA ARG A 14 -28.26 4.65 5.69
C ARG A 14 -28.48 3.85 6.97
N PHE A 15 -27.49 3.10 7.42
CA PHE A 15 -27.56 2.34 8.65
C PHE A 15 -27.76 3.27 9.86
N LEU A 16 -26.99 4.35 9.96
CA LEU A 16 -27.06 5.30 11.06
C LEU A 16 -28.44 5.98 11.12
N LEU A 17 -28.97 6.43 9.98
CA LEU A 17 -30.33 6.97 9.92
C LEU A 17 -31.38 5.93 10.31
N GLY A 18 -31.21 4.68 9.88
CA GLY A 18 -32.14 3.58 10.19
C GLY A 18 -32.23 3.22 11.67
N ILE A 19 -31.16 3.50 12.44
CA ILE A 19 -31.13 3.32 13.90
C ILE A 19 -31.44 4.61 14.68
N GLY A 20 -31.89 5.66 13.97
CA GLY A 20 -32.36 6.92 14.59
C GLY A 20 -31.25 7.91 14.97
N GLN A 21 -30.04 7.77 14.39
CA GLN A 21 -29.00 8.77 14.58
C GLN A 21 -29.32 10.08 13.82
N ASP A 22 -28.82 11.18 14.33
CA ASP A 22 -28.92 12.49 13.69
C ASP A 22 -28.29 12.52 12.29
N GLU A 23 -28.93 13.26 11.39
CA GLU A 23 -28.49 13.34 9.99
C GLU A 23 -27.10 13.98 9.84
N LEU A 24 -26.79 15.01 10.63
CA LEU A 24 -25.48 15.66 10.57
C LEU A 24 -24.38 14.71 11.02
N PHE A 25 -24.63 13.93 12.06
CA PHE A 25 -23.71 12.89 12.52
C PHE A 25 -23.54 11.79 11.45
N ALA A 26 -24.63 11.30 10.89
CA ALA A 26 -24.59 10.27 9.83
C ALA A 26 -23.82 10.77 8.59
N ALA A 27 -24.04 12.02 8.19
CA ALA A 27 -23.30 12.64 7.07
C ALA A 27 -21.81 12.79 7.39
N HIS A 28 -21.45 13.21 8.61
CA HIS A 28 -20.05 13.31 9.04
C HIS A 28 -19.31 11.96 8.97
N VAL A 29 -19.94 10.88 9.44
CA VAL A 29 -19.40 9.51 9.36
C VAL A 29 -19.24 9.08 7.90
N ARG A 30 -20.26 9.32 7.06
CA ARG A 30 -20.20 9.03 5.62
C ARG A 30 -19.01 9.72 4.97
N ASP A 31 -18.83 11.02 5.23
CA ASP A 31 -17.78 11.82 4.59
C ASP A 31 -16.38 11.40 5.08
N SER A 32 -16.25 11.03 6.34
CA SER A 32 -15.01 10.47 6.88
C SER A 32 -14.66 9.14 6.19
N ILE A 33 -15.62 8.22 6.04
CA ILE A 33 -15.40 6.95 5.35
C ILE A 33 -15.08 7.17 3.87
N ARG A 34 -15.76 8.10 3.19
CA ARG A 34 -15.56 8.36 1.77
C ARG A 34 -14.15 8.82 1.43
N THR A 35 -13.50 9.56 2.33
CA THR A 35 -12.20 10.20 2.09
C THR A 35 -10.99 9.44 2.64
N HIS A 36 -11.17 8.25 3.26
CA HIS A 36 -10.05 7.48 3.85
C HIS A 36 -9.09 6.89 2.82
N ARG A 37 -9.47 6.84 1.56
CA ARG A 37 -8.68 6.21 0.51
C ARG A 37 -7.60 7.11 -0.05
N PHE A 38 -6.37 6.59 -0.25
CA PHE A 38 -5.24 7.30 -0.85
C PHE A 38 -5.52 7.86 -2.27
N ARG A 39 -6.43 7.21 -2.99
CA ARG A 39 -6.85 7.61 -4.35
C ARG A 39 -8.21 8.30 -4.37
N SER A 40 -8.58 8.94 -3.28
CA SER A 40 -9.80 9.74 -3.23
C SER A 40 -9.59 11.05 -3.99
N ASP A 41 -10.58 11.46 -4.79
CA ASP A 41 -10.57 12.75 -5.50
C ASP A 41 -10.72 13.94 -4.52
N ALA A 42 -11.01 13.67 -3.23
CA ALA A 42 -11.15 14.68 -2.19
C ALA A 42 -10.33 14.29 -0.95
N PRO A 43 -9.48 15.20 -0.42
CA PRO A 43 -8.73 14.97 0.80
C PRO A 43 -9.66 14.92 2.02
N PRO A 44 -9.27 14.23 3.11
CA PRO A 44 -10.00 14.28 4.37
C PRO A 44 -9.95 15.68 4.99
N VAL A 45 -11.11 16.21 5.39
CA VAL A 45 -11.23 17.59 5.91
C VAL A 45 -11.30 17.60 7.45
N SER A 46 -12.19 16.80 8.05
CA SER A 46 -12.36 16.76 9.50
C SER A 46 -11.20 16.03 10.17
N LEU A 47 -11.02 16.25 11.47
CA LEU A 47 -9.99 15.56 12.26
C LEU A 47 -10.21 14.05 12.25
N GLU A 48 -11.45 13.61 12.39
CA GLU A 48 -11.84 12.19 12.39
C GLU A 48 -11.53 11.54 11.04
N ALA A 49 -11.82 12.23 9.94
CA ALA A 49 -11.49 11.77 8.60
C ALA A 49 -9.97 11.64 8.39
N LYS A 50 -9.19 12.59 8.90
CA LYS A 50 -7.71 12.55 8.88
C LYS A 50 -7.17 11.40 9.71
N ILE A 51 -7.70 11.20 10.92
CA ILE A 51 -7.31 10.07 11.79
C ILE A 51 -7.64 8.73 11.12
N LEU A 52 -8.83 8.61 10.52
CA LEU A 52 -9.23 7.38 9.81
C LEU A 52 -8.33 7.10 8.61
N PHE A 53 -8.01 8.13 7.84
CA PHE A 53 -7.05 8.03 6.72
C PHE A 53 -5.68 7.53 7.22
N ASP A 54 -5.12 8.18 8.24
CA ASP A 54 -3.82 7.83 8.79
C ASP A 54 -3.81 6.41 9.37
N ALA A 55 -4.86 6.00 10.08
CA ALA A 55 -4.98 4.65 10.63
C ALA A 55 -4.95 3.58 9.53
N ASP A 56 -5.67 3.79 8.43
CA ASP A 56 -5.65 2.90 7.26
C ASP A 56 -4.24 2.81 6.64
N LYS A 57 -3.54 3.93 6.54
CA LYS A 57 -2.18 3.96 5.97
C LYS A 57 -1.13 3.35 6.91
N LEU A 58 -1.24 3.59 8.21
CA LEU A 58 -0.34 3.02 9.21
C LEU A 58 -0.34 1.49 9.24
N ASP A 59 -1.40 0.87 8.77
CA ASP A 59 -1.51 -0.58 8.61
C ASP A 59 -0.65 -1.13 7.45
N SER A 60 -0.25 -0.24 6.54
CA SER A 60 0.59 -0.56 5.38
C SER A 60 2.05 -0.11 5.52
N VAL A 61 2.47 0.45 6.67
CA VAL A 61 3.85 0.90 6.89
C VAL A 61 4.68 -0.06 7.73
N GLY A 62 5.99 0.02 7.59
CA GLY A 62 6.94 -0.79 8.36
C GLY A 62 6.97 -2.26 7.96
N ALA A 63 7.60 -3.08 8.81
CA ALA A 63 7.73 -4.51 8.57
C ALA A 63 6.38 -5.23 8.49
N LEU A 64 5.41 -4.83 9.32
CA LEU A 64 4.08 -5.43 9.32
C LEU A 64 3.33 -5.15 8.01
N GLY A 65 3.37 -3.90 7.52
CA GLY A 65 2.77 -3.53 6.25
C GLY A 65 3.35 -4.31 5.06
N ILE A 66 4.67 -4.52 5.06
CA ILE A 66 5.34 -5.36 4.05
C ILE A 66 4.85 -6.81 4.15
N ALA A 67 4.85 -7.40 5.35
CA ALA A 67 4.41 -8.78 5.56
C ALA A 67 2.96 -8.97 5.07
N ARG A 68 2.04 -8.08 5.42
CA ARG A 68 0.65 -8.09 4.93
C ARG A 68 0.57 -8.00 3.41
N THR A 69 1.35 -7.11 2.82
CA THR A 69 1.36 -6.93 1.36
C THR A 69 1.86 -8.19 0.66
N LEU A 70 2.90 -8.84 1.17
CA LEU A 70 3.42 -10.09 0.62
C LEU A 70 2.38 -11.22 0.71
N VAL A 71 1.70 -11.38 1.86
CA VAL A 71 0.62 -12.36 2.02
C VAL A 71 -0.51 -12.09 1.02
N PHE A 72 -0.98 -10.84 0.95
CA PHE A 72 -2.04 -10.44 0.02
C PHE A 72 -1.69 -10.69 -1.46
N ARG A 73 -0.44 -10.46 -1.85
CA ARG A 73 0.05 -10.73 -3.20
C ARG A 73 0.19 -12.23 -3.45
N GLY A 74 0.71 -12.98 -2.45
CA GLY A 74 0.83 -14.43 -2.52
C GLY A 74 -0.51 -15.15 -2.71
N GLU A 75 -1.56 -14.73 -2.00
CA GLU A 75 -2.94 -15.25 -2.17
C GLU A 75 -3.48 -15.08 -3.60
N ARG A 76 -2.94 -14.14 -4.38
CA ARG A 76 -3.31 -13.86 -5.77
C ARG A 76 -2.35 -14.45 -6.78
N ALA A 77 -1.38 -15.24 -6.33
CA ALA A 77 -0.30 -15.78 -7.16
C ALA A 77 0.47 -14.67 -7.92
N GLU A 78 0.55 -13.47 -7.36
CA GLU A 78 1.29 -12.35 -7.91
C GLU A 78 2.77 -12.46 -7.52
N PRO A 79 3.72 -12.20 -8.46
CA PRO A 79 5.14 -12.40 -8.20
C PRO A 79 5.71 -11.36 -7.23
N ILE A 80 6.84 -11.71 -6.61
CA ILE A 80 7.61 -10.76 -5.79
C ILE A 80 8.19 -9.65 -6.68
N TYR A 81 8.72 -10.00 -7.85
CA TYR A 81 9.30 -9.07 -8.82
C TYR A 81 8.97 -9.46 -10.26
N THR A 82 9.20 -8.55 -11.16
CA THR A 82 9.11 -8.73 -12.61
C THR A 82 10.50 -8.60 -13.24
N ARG A 83 10.59 -8.79 -14.55
CA ARG A 83 11.82 -8.57 -15.28
C ARG A 83 11.77 -7.27 -16.08
N ALA A 84 12.88 -6.55 -16.06
CA ALA A 84 13.11 -5.41 -16.93
C ALA A 84 13.32 -5.87 -18.39
N PRO A 85 13.26 -4.97 -19.38
CA PRO A 85 13.43 -5.32 -20.80
C PRO A 85 14.77 -6.01 -21.14
N ASP A 86 15.83 -5.73 -20.38
CA ASP A 86 17.14 -6.39 -20.49
C ASP A 86 17.17 -7.77 -19.82
N GLY A 87 16.06 -8.19 -19.26
CA GLY A 87 15.87 -9.45 -18.56
C GLY A 87 16.39 -9.47 -17.13
N SER A 88 16.94 -8.39 -16.57
CA SER A 88 17.35 -8.28 -15.17
C SER A 88 16.13 -8.21 -14.24
N VAL A 89 16.34 -8.40 -12.93
CA VAL A 89 15.29 -8.20 -11.93
C VAL A 89 14.94 -6.72 -11.86
N SER A 90 13.66 -6.37 -12.10
CA SER A 90 13.15 -5.02 -11.96
C SER A 90 13.06 -4.62 -10.47
N ASP A 91 13.36 -3.36 -10.17
CA ASP A 91 13.15 -2.78 -8.84
C ASP A 91 11.67 -2.39 -8.57
N GLY A 92 10.80 -2.56 -9.56
CA GLY A 92 9.38 -2.21 -9.49
C GLY A 92 9.03 -0.82 -9.99
N THR A 93 10.03 0.06 -10.21
CA THR A 93 9.79 1.44 -10.67
C THR A 93 9.25 1.44 -12.10
N GLY A 94 8.07 1.99 -12.28
CA GLY A 94 7.42 2.10 -13.58
C GLY A 94 6.87 0.80 -14.18
N ASP A 95 6.97 -0.33 -13.48
CA ASP A 95 6.47 -1.62 -13.95
C ASP A 95 4.97 -1.57 -14.25
N ARG A 96 4.58 -2.17 -15.37
CA ARG A 96 3.16 -2.35 -15.72
C ARG A 96 2.57 -3.59 -15.05
N GLN A 97 3.32 -4.66 -15.00
CA GLN A 97 2.91 -5.92 -14.38
C GLN A 97 2.89 -5.78 -12.85
N ILE A 98 1.87 -6.35 -12.22
CA ILE A 98 1.71 -6.34 -10.77
C ILE A 98 2.77 -7.25 -10.14
N SER A 99 3.47 -6.72 -9.12
CA SER A 99 4.43 -7.44 -8.28
C SER A 99 4.53 -6.75 -6.92
N PHE A 100 5.17 -7.41 -5.94
CA PHE A 100 5.44 -6.77 -4.65
C PHE A 100 6.38 -5.56 -4.81
N PHE A 101 7.45 -5.66 -5.65
CA PHE A 101 8.37 -4.54 -5.86
C PHE A 101 7.67 -3.32 -6.48
N ARG A 102 6.79 -3.55 -7.46
CA ARG A 102 5.97 -2.48 -8.00
C ARG A 102 5.05 -1.84 -6.95
N GLU A 103 4.41 -2.64 -6.11
CA GLU A 103 3.54 -2.12 -5.05
C GLU A 103 4.32 -1.31 -4.03
N TYR A 104 5.51 -1.80 -3.65
CA TYR A 104 6.39 -1.06 -2.76
C TYR A 104 6.72 0.33 -3.32
N LYS A 105 7.19 0.40 -4.55
CA LYS A 105 7.57 1.65 -5.22
C LYS A 105 6.41 2.61 -5.47
N ARG A 106 5.25 2.06 -5.78
CA ARG A 106 4.07 2.84 -6.16
C ARG A 106 3.27 3.34 -4.97
N GLU A 107 3.15 2.53 -3.92
CA GLU A 107 2.23 2.78 -2.81
C GLU A 107 2.99 2.88 -1.47
N LEU A 108 3.72 1.82 -1.06
CA LEU A 108 4.25 1.73 0.29
C LEU A 108 5.35 2.76 0.58
N GLU A 109 6.25 2.99 -0.37
CA GLU A 109 7.34 3.97 -0.25
C GLU A 109 6.80 5.41 -0.16
N ARG A 110 5.62 5.67 -0.72
CA ARG A 110 5.03 7.01 -0.78
C ARG A 110 4.20 7.41 0.42
N ILE A 111 3.81 6.47 1.27
CA ILE A 111 2.97 6.76 2.45
C ILE A 111 3.66 7.73 3.40
N TYR A 112 4.98 7.62 3.51
CA TYR A 112 5.78 8.47 4.40
C TYR A 112 5.78 9.92 3.92
N GLY A 113 5.31 10.83 4.80
CA GLY A 113 5.14 12.25 4.48
C GLY A 113 3.80 12.61 3.83
N GLU A 114 2.89 11.65 3.60
CA GLU A 114 1.55 11.91 3.07
C GLU A 114 0.44 11.72 4.12
N LEU A 115 0.79 11.59 5.41
CA LEU A 115 -0.18 11.49 6.51
C LEU A 115 -0.67 12.89 6.93
N TYR A 116 -1.87 12.94 7.48
CA TYR A 116 -2.55 14.20 7.80
C TYR A 116 -2.37 14.65 9.24
N THR A 117 -1.96 13.75 10.14
CA THR A 117 -1.77 14.09 11.56
C THR A 117 -0.30 13.94 11.95
N ALA A 118 0.18 14.85 12.82
CA ALA A 118 1.55 14.77 13.34
C ALA A 118 1.84 13.44 14.06
N ARG A 119 0.82 12.84 14.69
CA ARG A 119 0.96 11.54 15.35
C ARG A 119 1.08 10.40 14.35
N GLY A 120 0.29 10.43 13.28
CA GLY A 120 0.37 9.48 12.17
C GLY A 120 1.74 9.51 11.53
N ASP A 121 2.21 10.69 11.19
CA ASP A 121 3.53 10.94 10.58
C ASP A 121 4.67 10.41 11.46
N ALA A 122 4.67 10.73 12.76
CA ALA A 122 5.68 10.24 13.69
C ALA A 122 5.69 8.70 13.82
N LEU A 123 4.52 8.06 13.81
CA LEU A 123 4.40 6.60 13.85
C LEU A 123 4.90 5.94 12.56
N ALA A 124 4.58 6.52 11.41
CA ALA A 124 5.07 6.02 10.12
C ALA A 124 6.59 6.16 10.03
N GLU A 125 7.13 7.33 10.35
CA GLU A 125 8.57 7.59 10.29
C GLU A 125 9.38 6.64 11.19
N ALA A 126 8.88 6.35 12.39
CA ALA A 126 9.51 5.36 13.28
C ALA A 126 9.61 3.95 12.68
N ARG A 127 8.78 3.64 11.67
CA ARG A 127 8.73 2.34 11.00
C ARG A 127 9.40 2.32 9.62
N ARG A 128 9.77 3.47 9.08
CA ARG A 128 10.33 3.64 7.72
C ARG A 128 11.56 2.80 7.50
N ALA A 129 12.56 2.91 8.39
CA ALA A 129 13.84 2.24 8.23
C ALA A 129 13.71 0.70 8.12
N ALA A 130 12.75 0.10 8.83
CA ALA A 130 12.48 -1.34 8.74
C ALA A 130 11.92 -1.73 7.36
N ALA A 131 11.01 -0.93 6.81
CA ALA A 131 10.44 -1.19 5.49
C ALA A 131 11.47 -1.03 4.37
N GLU A 132 12.23 0.07 4.40
CA GLU A 132 13.27 0.33 3.40
C GLU A 132 14.40 -0.71 3.48
N GLY A 133 14.81 -1.08 4.69
CA GLY A 133 15.84 -2.11 4.90
C GLY A 133 15.41 -3.46 4.33
N PHE A 134 14.17 -3.87 4.60
CA PHE A 134 13.61 -5.12 4.06
C PHE A 134 13.55 -5.10 2.53
N TYR A 135 13.00 -4.05 1.94
CA TYR A 135 12.92 -3.94 0.49
C TYR A 135 14.30 -4.00 -0.17
N ARG A 136 15.27 -3.24 0.34
CA ARG A 136 16.65 -3.21 -0.18
C ARG A 136 17.34 -4.58 -0.06
N ALA A 137 17.14 -5.28 1.05
CA ALA A 137 17.70 -6.62 1.24
C ALA A 137 17.09 -7.61 0.24
N LEU A 138 15.77 -7.66 0.14
CA LEU A 138 15.06 -8.56 -0.77
C LEU A 138 15.40 -8.30 -2.25
N PHE A 139 15.49 -7.03 -2.65
CA PHE A 139 15.89 -6.66 -4.01
C PHE A 139 17.31 -7.11 -4.34
N ARG A 140 18.27 -6.88 -3.42
CA ARG A 140 19.65 -7.32 -3.59
C ARG A 140 19.74 -8.84 -3.72
N GLU A 141 19.09 -9.60 -2.83
CA GLU A 141 19.10 -11.06 -2.85
C GLU A 141 18.48 -11.62 -4.14
N ALA A 142 17.37 -11.04 -4.61
CA ALA A 142 16.74 -11.42 -5.86
C ALA A 142 17.67 -11.22 -7.06
N ARG A 143 18.33 -10.05 -7.12
CA ARG A 143 19.32 -9.74 -8.18
C ARG A 143 20.51 -10.70 -8.16
N GLU A 144 21.15 -10.85 -7.02
CA GLU A 144 22.34 -11.72 -6.89
C GLU A 144 22.03 -13.17 -7.26
N THR A 145 20.85 -13.65 -6.87
CA THR A 145 20.41 -15.01 -7.21
C THR A 145 20.16 -15.16 -8.71
N ASP A 146 19.50 -14.17 -9.33
CA ASP A 146 19.26 -14.18 -10.79
C ASP A 146 20.56 -14.09 -11.59
N GLU A 147 21.47 -13.19 -11.21
CA GLU A 147 22.77 -13.02 -11.88
C GLU A 147 23.63 -14.30 -11.83
N LYS A 148 23.69 -14.94 -10.65
CA LYS A 148 24.39 -16.23 -10.48
C LYS A 148 23.75 -17.34 -11.31
N GLY A 149 22.41 -17.46 -11.28
CA GLY A 149 21.68 -18.44 -12.08
C GLY A 149 21.94 -18.30 -13.58
N ARG A 150 21.90 -17.07 -14.09
CA ARG A 150 22.20 -16.77 -15.50
C ARG A 150 23.66 -17.06 -15.87
N ALA A 151 24.60 -16.82 -14.97
CA ALA A 151 26.02 -17.12 -15.22
C ALA A 151 26.23 -18.64 -15.37
N ILE A 152 25.61 -19.45 -14.49
CA ILE A 152 25.65 -20.90 -14.55
C ILE A 152 25.04 -21.40 -15.86
N LEU A 153 23.83 -20.93 -16.22
CA LEU A 153 23.17 -21.34 -17.47
C LEU A 153 23.99 -21.00 -18.70
N ARG A 154 24.62 -19.84 -18.78
CA ARG A 154 25.52 -19.47 -19.88
C ARG A 154 26.73 -20.40 -19.98
N GLY A 155 27.30 -20.82 -18.85
CA GLY A 155 28.42 -21.76 -18.84
C GLY A 155 28.04 -23.20 -19.27
N LEU A 156 26.78 -23.60 -19.08
CA LEU A 156 26.28 -24.91 -19.50
C LEU A 156 25.89 -24.97 -20.98
N LEU A 157 25.69 -23.85 -21.64
CA LEU A 157 25.27 -23.73 -23.04
C LEU A 157 26.47 -23.47 -24.01
N GLN A 158 27.68 -23.35 -23.48
CA GLN A 158 28.93 -23.25 -24.22
C GLN A 158 29.64 -24.61 -24.26
#